data_61a0d64a03c7bf6ceef275a816500d48
#
_entry.id   61a0d64a03c7bf6ceef275a816500d48
#
_cell.length_a   1.000
_cell.length_b   1.000
_cell.length_c   1.000
_cell.angle_alpha   90.00
_cell.angle_beta   90.00
_cell.angle_gamma   90.00
#
_symmetry.space_group_name_H-M   'P 1'
#
loop_
_entity.id
_entity.type
_entity.pdbx_description
1 polymer ?
#
loop_
_entity_poly.entity_id
_entity_poly.type
_entity_poly.pdbx_seq_one_letter_code
_entity_poly.pdbx_strand_id
1 'polypeptide(L)'
;MPSGARADAERALRRLQDVVLPRLEEADAPLLVVVGGSTGAGKSTLVNSLLERTVSRAGAVRPTTRRPVLVCAPQARSWFMSDRVLPRLAKHEGGEGTSLDAVTITVDDLMWPSMGILDAPDIDSVEEGNRRLASELLDGADLWIFVTSAARYADAVAWTHLEEAAARGLRVSIVLNRVPPGAEAEIRADLASLVQRRGLGEVPIIVITEQSLTDGRLPIDAIYPVGSFLEGIGHDAQERAVIVRRALTGAVAASFEESDRALDASRDSCRAVDFAREELEATVVSRAHEVASSSSDDVLRGEVSARIAEVLGSWDMTRSFSRVVASVRQRIVGAVRGTAAPEEQVCRDLTGGVAQRLGDSYHRAWNDALRLAASVGEAEGLEPMLDVDGAAERARHTAQEWTSEVTDIVRGQAQSSRVSGRLLAGGINVVTLSLMVSVFAMTGGVTGVEVGVAGASAALSQTILESYFGERTVRSLATQAREALERLAADSLAEVVAPVATRLDNSREHERIDTLESALATAREALV
;
A
#
# COMPACT_ATOMS: atom_id res chain seq x y z
N MET A 1 4.61 -0.98 0.96
CA MET A 1 4.22 -0.57 2.35
C MET A 1 3.37 0.69 2.28
N PRO A 2 2.17 0.75 2.90
CA PRO A 2 1.34 1.95 2.99
C PRO A 2 2.08 3.13 3.62
N SER A 3 1.78 4.36 3.22
CA SER A 3 2.49 5.56 3.71
C SER A 3 2.41 5.73 5.24
N GLY A 4 1.27 5.39 5.84
CA GLY A 4 1.10 5.40 7.30
C GLY A 4 1.98 4.37 8.00
N ALA A 5 2.03 3.13 7.51
CA ALA A 5 2.88 2.07 8.04
C ALA A 5 4.37 2.42 7.95
N ARG A 6 4.78 3.04 6.85
CA ARG A 6 6.15 3.53 6.69
C ARG A 6 6.51 4.59 7.72
N ALA A 7 5.60 5.55 7.96
CA ALA A 7 5.81 6.59 8.97
C ALA A 7 5.91 6.01 10.39
N ASP A 8 5.09 4.99 10.73
CA ASP A 8 5.17 4.29 12.02
C ASP A 8 6.50 3.55 12.16
N ALA A 9 6.92 2.78 11.16
CA ALA A 9 8.20 2.07 11.17
C ALA A 9 9.40 3.02 11.29
N GLU A 10 9.37 4.15 10.56
CA GLU A 10 10.41 5.17 10.66
C GLU A 10 10.46 5.85 12.04
N ARG A 11 9.31 6.06 12.71
CA ARG A 11 9.28 6.58 14.08
C ARG A 11 9.85 5.59 15.08
N ALA A 12 9.44 4.32 14.99
CA ALA A 12 9.96 3.26 15.84
C ALA A 12 11.49 3.14 15.71
N LEU A 13 11.99 3.08 14.47
CA LEU A 13 13.42 2.98 14.18
C LEU A 13 14.19 4.18 14.75
N ARG A 14 13.69 5.41 14.51
CA ARG A 14 14.30 6.62 15.06
C ARG A 14 14.40 6.57 16.58
N ARG A 15 13.31 6.20 17.25
CA ARG A 15 13.31 6.13 18.72
C ARG A 15 14.29 5.09 19.26
N LEU A 16 14.37 3.93 18.62
CA LEU A 16 15.34 2.90 18.99
C LEU A 16 16.78 3.40 18.83
N GLN A 17 17.11 4.02 17.69
CA GLN A 17 18.46 4.48 17.38
C GLN A 17 18.87 5.73 18.17
N ASP A 18 17.96 6.70 18.29
CA ASP A 18 18.29 8.04 18.80
C ASP A 18 18.10 8.16 20.33
N VAL A 19 17.31 7.26 20.93
CA VAL A 19 16.97 7.33 22.37
C VAL A 19 17.36 6.05 23.10
N VAL A 20 16.90 4.89 22.63
CA VAL A 20 17.04 3.62 23.37
C VAL A 20 18.48 3.14 23.39
N LEU A 21 19.10 2.98 22.22
CA LEU A 21 20.47 2.43 22.12
C LEU A 21 21.51 3.28 22.89
N PRO A 22 21.56 4.61 22.76
CA PRO A 22 22.53 5.41 23.49
C PRO A 22 22.38 5.32 25.01
N ARG A 23 21.16 5.18 25.51
CA ARG A 23 20.87 5.05 26.94
C ARG A 23 21.19 3.67 27.49
N LEU A 24 21.06 2.61 26.68
CA LEU A 24 21.48 1.26 27.06
C LEU A 24 23.00 1.15 27.16
N GLU A 25 23.73 1.84 26.29
CA GLU A 25 25.19 1.88 26.30
C GLU A 25 25.76 2.65 27.50
N GLU A 26 25.07 3.70 27.98
CA GLU A 26 25.55 4.58 29.04
C GLU A 26 24.40 4.97 29.99
N ALA A 27 24.02 4.04 30.85
CA ALA A 27 22.88 4.20 31.78
C ALA A 27 23.05 5.35 32.80
N ASP A 28 24.28 5.68 33.15
CA ASP A 28 24.63 6.76 34.12
C ASP A 28 24.82 8.11 33.44
N ALA A 29 24.54 8.22 32.14
CA ALA A 29 24.67 9.48 31.43
C ALA A 29 23.77 10.59 32.00
N PRO A 30 24.21 11.87 31.91
CA PRO A 30 23.42 12.99 32.39
C PRO A 30 22.00 13.04 31.82
N LEU A 31 21.01 13.40 32.65
CA LEU A 31 19.61 13.54 32.23
C LEU A 31 19.45 14.73 31.29
N LEU A 32 18.63 14.56 30.25
CA LEU A 32 18.12 15.66 29.44
C LEU A 32 16.78 16.13 30.00
N VAL A 33 16.82 17.30 30.67
CA VAL A 33 15.64 17.99 31.20
C VAL A 33 15.15 19.00 30.17
N VAL A 34 13.99 18.77 29.56
CA VAL A 34 13.41 19.68 28.56
C VAL A 34 12.40 20.60 29.25
N VAL A 35 12.61 21.92 29.14
CA VAL A 35 11.66 22.95 29.55
C VAL A 35 10.83 23.34 28.34
N GLY A 36 9.62 22.82 28.26
CA GLY A 36 8.70 23.04 27.16
C GLY A 36 7.34 23.55 27.63
N GLY A 37 6.46 23.93 26.73
CA GLY A 37 5.11 24.39 27.07
C GLY A 37 4.60 25.49 26.15
N SER A 38 3.48 26.10 26.55
CA SER A 38 2.74 27.03 25.69
C SER A 38 3.50 28.34 25.43
N THR A 39 3.15 28.95 24.29
CA THR A 39 3.67 30.27 23.90
C THR A 39 3.41 31.31 25.00
N GLY A 40 4.46 31.99 25.42
CA GLY A 40 4.37 33.07 26.43
C GLY A 40 4.14 32.59 27.87
N ALA A 41 4.28 31.29 28.17
CA ALA A 41 4.19 30.76 29.52
C ALA A 41 5.39 31.17 30.42
N GLY A 42 6.48 31.65 29.82
CA GLY A 42 7.66 32.12 30.57
C GLY A 42 8.79 31.10 30.68
N LYS A 43 8.89 30.13 29.76
CA LYS A 43 9.95 29.09 29.71
C LYS A 43 11.36 29.68 29.79
N SER A 44 11.72 30.50 28.81
CA SER A 44 13.05 31.11 28.74
C SER A 44 13.33 32.04 29.96
N THR A 45 12.29 32.70 30.47
CA THR A 45 12.41 33.48 31.72
C THR A 45 12.73 32.57 32.90
N LEU A 46 12.03 31.42 33.00
CA LEU A 46 12.30 30.44 34.06
C LEU A 46 13.72 29.90 33.97
N VAL A 47 14.15 29.45 32.74
CA VAL A 47 15.52 28.94 32.55
C VAL A 47 16.58 29.99 32.88
N ASN A 48 16.43 31.24 32.39
CA ASN A 48 17.34 32.34 32.72
C ASN A 48 17.38 32.65 34.21
N SER A 49 16.25 32.51 34.90
CA SER A 49 16.16 32.76 36.34
C SER A 49 16.84 31.65 37.16
N LEU A 50 16.66 30.38 36.77
CA LEU A 50 17.32 29.23 37.40
C LEU A 50 18.84 29.30 37.28
N LEU A 51 19.36 29.88 36.20
CA LEU A 51 20.79 30.02 35.91
C LEU A 51 21.37 31.36 36.34
N GLU A 52 20.55 32.24 36.92
CA GLU A 52 20.91 33.61 37.34
C GLU A 52 21.55 34.46 36.24
N ARG A 53 21.44 34.05 34.98
CA ARG A 53 21.98 34.75 33.80
C ARG A 53 21.11 34.57 32.55
N THR A 54 21.27 35.45 31.60
CA THR A 54 20.53 35.36 30.33
C THR A 54 21.26 34.41 29.37
N VAL A 55 20.76 33.20 29.20
CA VAL A 55 21.25 32.18 28.26
C VAL A 55 20.33 32.01 27.05
N SER A 56 19.04 32.30 27.21
CA SER A 56 18.03 32.27 26.19
C SER A 56 17.35 33.62 26.03
N ARG A 57 17.06 34.04 24.81
CA ARG A 57 16.38 35.32 24.56
C ARG A 57 14.93 35.22 24.99
N ALA A 58 14.56 35.97 26.05
CA ALA A 58 13.19 36.18 26.44
C ALA A 58 12.74 37.57 25.93
N GLY A 59 11.61 37.63 25.20
CA GLY A 59 11.16 38.92 24.63
C GLY A 59 9.66 38.99 24.39
N ALA A 60 9.14 40.20 24.18
CA ALA A 60 7.73 40.48 23.92
C ALA A 60 7.33 40.24 22.43
N VAL A 61 8.31 40.19 21.53
CA VAL A 61 8.07 39.97 20.08
C VAL A 61 8.12 38.46 19.79
N ARG A 62 7.06 37.91 19.29
CA ARG A 62 6.84 36.44 19.08
C ARG A 62 7.07 36.01 17.65
N PRO A 63 7.60 34.78 17.39
CA PRO A 63 8.16 33.83 18.36
C PRO A 63 9.54 34.26 18.87
N THR A 64 9.76 34.14 20.19
CA THR A 64 10.98 34.61 20.85
C THR A 64 12.13 33.61 20.81
N THR A 65 11.84 32.33 21.02
CA THR A 65 12.82 31.25 21.02
C THR A 65 12.68 30.45 19.76
N ARG A 66 13.50 30.75 18.76
CA ARG A 66 13.54 29.99 17.49
C ARG A 66 14.54 28.83 17.53
N ARG A 67 15.44 28.84 18.53
CA ARG A 67 16.50 27.84 18.68
C ARG A 67 16.54 27.33 20.10
N PRO A 68 16.61 26.00 20.28
CA PRO A 68 16.80 25.41 21.57
C PRO A 68 18.19 25.76 22.12
N VAL A 69 18.24 26.08 23.42
CA VAL A 69 19.46 26.30 24.15
C VAL A 69 19.57 25.23 25.24
N LEU A 70 20.63 24.43 25.19
CA LEU A 70 20.95 23.43 26.19
C LEU A 70 22.07 23.98 27.11
N VAL A 71 21.82 24.00 28.40
CA VAL A 71 22.81 24.39 29.38
C VAL A 71 23.23 23.18 30.21
N CYS A 72 24.53 22.94 30.34
CA CYS A 72 25.08 21.81 31.06
C CYS A 72 26.37 22.18 31.84
N ALA A 73 26.71 21.35 32.81
CA ALA A 73 27.99 21.44 33.50
C ALA A 73 29.17 21.09 32.59
N PRO A 74 30.41 21.57 32.85
CA PRO A 74 31.60 21.21 32.11
C PRO A 74 31.80 19.69 31.98
N GLN A 75 31.50 18.92 33.02
CA GLN A 75 31.63 17.46 33.06
C GLN A 75 30.65 16.75 32.12
N ALA A 76 29.47 17.33 31.91
CA ALA A 76 28.42 16.76 31.05
C ALA A 76 28.54 17.20 29.59
N ARG A 77 29.44 18.14 29.28
CA ARG A 77 29.60 18.72 27.94
C ARG A 77 29.87 17.67 26.86
N SER A 78 30.79 16.72 27.10
CA SER A 78 31.15 15.68 26.14
C SER A 78 29.95 14.82 25.76
N TRP A 79 29.08 14.53 26.70
CA TRP A 79 27.83 13.78 26.47
C TRP A 79 26.88 14.56 25.55
N PHE A 80 26.55 15.81 25.92
CA PHE A 80 25.60 16.62 25.15
C PHE A 80 26.13 17.09 23.79
N MET A 81 27.45 17.14 23.59
CA MET A 81 28.08 17.41 22.29
C MET A 81 28.17 16.18 21.38
N SER A 82 28.01 14.97 21.92
CA SER A 82 28.08 13.73 21.14
C SER A 82 26.82 13.50 20.33
N ASP A 83 26.90 12.66 19.30
CA ASP A 83 25.74 12.23 18.50
C ASP A 83 24.81 11.25 19.24
N ARG A 84 25.07 10.97 20.53
CA ARG A 84 24.22 10.14 21.39
C ARG A 84 22.98 10.86 21.92
N VAL A 85 22.98 12.18 21.93
CA VAL A 85 21.87 13.01 22.37
C VAL A 85 21.41 13.87 21.21
N LEU A 86 20.14 13.81 20.84
CA LEU A 86 19.56 14.59 19.74
C LEU A 86 20.43 14.53 18.45
N PRO A 87 20.72 13.34 17.89
CA PRO A 87 21.70 13.14 16.82
C PRO A 87 21.37 13.88 15.51
N ARG A 88 20.11 14.28 15.34
CA ARG A 88 19.62 14.96 14.13
C ARG A 88 19.80 16.46 14.16
N LEU A 89 20.15 17.01 15.31
CA LEU A 89 20.34 18.44 15.50
C LEU A 89 21.83 18.77 15.49
N ALA A 90 22.22 19.73 14.66
CA ALA A 90 23.57 20.27 14.70
C ALA A 90 23.83 20.93 16.07
N LYS A 91 25.01 20.73 16.63
CA LYS A 91 25.39 21.25 17.95
C LYS A 91 26.47 22.30 17.80
N HIS A 92 26.22 23.47 18.43
CA HIS A 92 27.16 24.58 18.41
C HIS A 92 27.43 25.03 19.85
N GLU A 93 28.67 25.22 20.18
CA GLU A 93 29.06 25.77 21.46
C GLU A 93 29.14 27.31 21.37
N GLY A 94 28.22 27.99 22.00
CA GLY A 94 28.14 29.45 22.01
C GLY A 94 27.84 30.05 20.63
N GLY A 95 27.49 31.33 20.62
CA GLY A 95 27.35 32.11 19.39
C GLY A 95 25.98 32.01 18.70
N GLU A 96 25.77 32.90 17.72
CA GLU A 96 24.55 32.93 16.89
C GLU A 96 24.73 32.01 15.68
N GLY A 97 24.38 30.72 15.83
CA GLY A 97 24.28 29.80 14.67
C GLY A 97 23.19 30.28 13.70
N THR A 98 23.30 29.97 12.42
CA THR A 98 22.33 30.40 11.38
C THR A 98 21.24 29.38 11.07
N SER A 99 21.40 28.11 11.49
CA SER A 99 20.43 27.04 11.23
C SER A 99 19.33 26.97 12.29
N LEU A 100 18.09 26.69 11.84
CA LEU A 100 16.94 26.44 12.73
C LEU A 100 17.00 25.02 13.33
N ASP A 101 17.66 24.08 12.64
CA ASP A 101 17.82 22.68 13.05
C ASP A 101 19.12 22.47 13.85
N ALA A 102 19.35 23.33 14.84
CA ALA A 102 20.55 23.30 15.67
C ALA A 102 20.25 23.61 17.13
N VAL A 103 20.98 22.97 18.02
CA VAL A 103 20.98 23.23 19.48
C VAL A 103 22.23 24.04 19.84
N THR A 104 22.04 25.14 20.55
CA THR A 104 23.16 25.89 21.14
C THR A 104 23.49 25.30 22.50
N ILE A 105 24.73 24.81 22.68
CA ILE A 105 25.19 24.28 23.96
C ILE A 105 25.95 25.36 24.69
N THR A 106 25.53 25.63 25.91
CA THR A 106 26.15 26.59 26.81
C THR A 106 26.67 25.86 28.04
N VAL A 107 27.92 26.04 28.37
CA VAL A 107 28.55 25.44 29.55
C VAL A 107 28.44 26.40 30.72
N ASP A 108 28.05 25.87 31.90
CA ASP A 108 27.86 26.62 33.12
C ASP A 108 28.36 25.84 34.34
N ASP A 109 29.28 26.42 35.12
CA ASP A 109 29.87 25.79 36.29
C ASP A 109 28.87 25.62 37.46
N LEU A 110 27.75 26.34 37.43
CA LEU A 110 26.68 26.23 38.44
C LEU A 110 25.71 25.11 38.16
N MET A 111 25.79 24.52 36.96
CA MET A 111 24.92 23.39 36.56
C MET A 111 25.34 22.10 37.25
N TRP A 112 24.34 21.24 37.52
CA TRP A 112 24.58 19.89 38.04
C TRP A 112 25.25 19.00 36.96
N PRO A 113 26.33 18.30 37.31
CA PRO A 113 27.00 17.39 36.38
C PRO A 113 26.10 16.26 35.88
N SER A 114 25.04 15.97 36.61
CA SER A 114 24.10 14.85 36.35
C SER A 114 22.95 15.20 35.41
N MET A 115 22.86 16.44 34.91
CA MET A 115 21.77 16.83 33.98
C MET A 115 22.16 18.02 33.10
N GLY A 116 21.45 18.14 31.96
CA GLY A 116 21.40 19.36 31.15
C GLY A 116 19.97 19.86 31.06
N ILE A 117 19.79 21.20 31.07
CA ILE A 117 18.49 21.85 30.91
C ILE A 117 18.40 22.44 29.51
N LEU A 118 17.37 22.05 28.78
CA LEU A 118 17.11 22.53 27.43
C LEU A 118 15.86 23.42 27.41
N ASP A 119 16.04 24.69 27.02
CA ASP A 119 14.94 25.61 26.71
C ASP A 119 14.41 25.31 25.30
N ALA A 120 13.21 24.68 25.21
CA ALA A 120 12.59 24.28 23.97
C ALA A 120 11.73 25.40 23.36
N PRO A 121 11.57 25.44 22.02
CA PRO A 121 10.61 26.32 21.37
C PRO A 121 9.18 25.98 21.80
N ASP A 122 8.26 26.88 21.43
CA ASP A 122 6.84 26.75 21.79
C ASP A 122 6.19 25.54 21.09
N ILE A 123 5.53 24.67 21.86
CA ILE A 123 4.83 23.47 21.33
C ILE A 123 3.54 23.81 20.57
N ASP A 124 2.91 24.95 20.89
CA ASP A 124 1.71 25.49 20.25
C ASP A 124 2.04 26.54 19.17
N SER A 125 3.28 26.54 18.65
CA SER A 125 3.71 27.44 17.59
C SER A 125 2.88 27.28 16.32
N VAL A 126 2.59 28.38 15.65
CA VAL A 126 1.95 28.38 14.32
C VAL A 126 2.89 27.80 13.25
N GLU A 127 4.20 27.94 13.44
CA GLU A 127 5.22 27.42 12.52
C GLU A 127 5.37 25.90 12.69
N GLU A 128 5.14 25.15 11.63
CA GLU A 128 5.22 23.68 11.63
C GLU A 128 6.62 23.17 11.98
N GLY A 129 7.66 23.87 11.52
CA GLY A 129 9.05 23.56 11.86
C GLY A 129 9.32 23.59 13.36
N ASN A 130 8.79 24.59 14.08
CA ASN A 130 8.94 24.69 15.52
C ASN A 130 8.21 23.59 16.28
N ARG A 131 7.02 23.20 15.83
CA ARG A 131 6.27 22.08 16.43
C ARG A 131 7.01 20.76 16.26
N ARG A 132 7.53 20.50 15.03
CA ARG A 132 8.33 19.30 14.76
C ARG A 132 9.57 19.25 15.63
N LEU A 133 10.30 20.35 15.72
CA LEU A 133 11.49 20.47 16.57
C LEU A 133 11.14 20.25 18.07
N ALA A 134 10.08 20.87 18.57
CA ALA A 134 9.63 20.67 19.94
C ALA A 134 9.28 19.20 20.22
N SER A 135 8.62 18.51 19.29
CA SER A 135 8.32 17.07 19.40
C SER A 135 9.61 16.23 19.42
N GLU A 136 10.58 16.53 18.57
CA GLU A 136 11.87 15.83 18.52
C GLU A 136 12.67 16.01 19.81
N LEU A 137 12.66 17.20 20.38
CA LEU A 137 13.31 17.48 21.67
C LEU A 137 12.65 16.72 22.82
N LEU A 138 11.31 16.60 22.78
CA LEU A 138 10.56 15.84 23.79
C LEU A 138 10.77 14.32 23.64
N ASP A 139 10.98 13.82 22.41
CA ASP A 139 11.29 12.41 22.20
C ASP A 139 12.62 11.99 22.83
N GLY A 140 13.59 12.91 22.88
CA GLY A 140 14.89 12.68 23.53
C GLY A 140 14.95 13.02 25.02
N ALA A 141 13.87 13.57 25.62
CA ALA A 141 13.85 14.00 27.00
C ALA A 141 13.77 12.83 27.99
N ASP A 142 14.47 12.96 29.13
CA ASP A 142 14.31 12.07 30.28
C ASP A 142 13.27 12.62 31.27
N LEU A 143 13.23 13.94 31.39
CA LEU A 143 12.30 14.70 32.24
C LEU A 143 11.75 15.90 31.47
N TRP A 144 10.44 16.08 31.51
CA TRP A 144 9.80 17.25 30.94
C TRP A 144 9.25 18.17 32.01
N ILE A 145 9.75 19.41 32.04
CA ILE A 145 9.17 20.51 32.82
C ILE A 145 8.21 21.25 31.90
N PHE A 146 6.93 20.96 32.05
CA PHE A 146 5.88 21.63 31.28
C PHE A 146 5.51 22.96 31.95
N VAL A 147 5.84 24.08 31.29
CA VAL A 147 5.53 25.41 31.78
C VAL A 147 4.23 25.91 31.15
N THR A 148 3.27 26.23 31.99
CA THR A 148 2.01 26.85 31.57
C THR A 148 1.71 28.07 32.49
N SER A 149 0.67 28.83 32.16
CA SER A 149 0.24 29.96 32.99
C SER A 149 -1.19 29.78 33.50
N ALA A 150 -1.54 30.52 34.55
CA ALA A 150 -2.91 30.54 35.07
C ALA A 150 -3.99 30.83 33.98
N ALA A 151 -3.64 31.54 32.92
CA ALA A 151 -4.54 31.84 31.80
C ALA A 151 -4.61 30.75 30.76
N ARG A 152 -3.68 29.76 30.72
CA ARG A 152 -3.53 28.78 29.62
C ARG A 152 -3.42 27.33 30.06
N TYR A 153 -3.47 27.02 31.37
CA TYR A 153 -3.30 25.63 31.83
C TYR A 153 -4.38 24.66 31.33
N ALA A 154 -5.52 25.15 30.83
CA ALA A 154 -6.59 24.34 30.27
C ALA A 154 -6.56 24.24 28.72
N ASP A 155 -5.48 24.71 28.06
CA ASP A 155 -5.35 24.67 26.60
C ASP A 155 -5.29 23.23 26.08
N ALA A 156 -6.22 22.87 25.19
CA ALA A 156 -6.37 21.51 24.67
C ALA A 156 -5.12 21.01 23.92
N VAL A 157 -4.43 21.87 23.16
CA VAL A 157 -3.23 21.50 22.41
C VAL A 157 -2.10 21.07 23.36
N ALA A 158 -1.92 21.83 24.43
CA ALA A 158 -0.91 21.51 25.45
C ALA A 158 -1.19 20.16 26.14
N TRP A 159 -2.46 19.85 26.39
CA TRP A 159 -2.86 18.58 26.99
C TRP A 159 -2.59 17.38 26.11
N THR A 160 -2.81 17.49 24.80
CA THR A 160 -2.47 16.39 23.86
C THR A 160 -1.02 15.98 24.00
N HIS A 161 -0.09 16.94 24.02
CA HIS A 161 1.33 16.63 24.19
C HIS A 161 1.69 16.07 25.59
N LEU A 162 0.99 16.52 26.64
CA LEU A 162 1.17 15.97 27.99
C LEU A 162 0.71 14.50 28.05
N GLU A 163 -0.43 14.19 27.46
CA GLU A 163 -0.98 12.83 27.38
C GLU A 163 -0.05 11.92 26.57
N GLU A 164 0.45 12.38 25.42
CA GLU A 164 1.43 11.65 24.61
C GLU A 164 2.74 11.38 25.37
N ALA A 165 3.26 12.37 26.10
CA ALA A 165 4.47 12.21 26.88
C ALA A 165 4.27 11.22 28.05
N ALA A 166 3.15 11.31 28.75
CA ALA A 166 2.82 10.41 29.86
C ALA A 166 2.59 8.97 29.37
N ALA A 167 1.91 8.79 28.23
CA ALA A 167 1.70 7.48 27.60
C ALA A 167 3.04 6.80 27.24
N ARG A 168 4.05 7.59 26.89
CA ARG A 168 5.42 7.10 26.61
C ARG A 168 6.27 6.93 27.88
N GLY A 169 5.68 7.08 29.06
CA GLY A 169 6.38 6.91 30.33
C GLY A 169 7.34 8.05 30.70
N LEU A 170 7.37 9.13 29.92
CA LEU A 170 8.19 10.31 30.24
C LEU A 170 7.74 10.91 31.57
N ARG A 171 8.70 11.16 32.46
CA ARG A 171 8.39 11.89 33.71
C ARG A 171 8.08 13.34 33.40
N VAL A 172 6.90 13.79 33.81
CA VAL A 172 6.43 15.16 33.63
C VAL A 172 6.35 15.87 34.99
N SER A 173 6.74 17.14 35.04
CA SER A 173 6.43 18.06 36.14
C SER A 173 5.81 19.33 35.54
N ILE A 174 4.78 19.87 36.18
CA ILE A 174 4.08 21.06 35.69
C ILE A 174 4.54 22.29 36.52
N VAL A 175 5.01 23.31 35.83
CA VAL A 175 5.24 24.63 36.41
C VAL A 175 4.10 25.56 36.03
N LEU A 176 3.23 25.85 36.96
CA LEU A 176 2.12 26.79 36.84
C LEU A 176 2.60 28.20 37.15
N ASN A 177 2.91 28.95 36.11
CA ASN A 177 3.52 30.28 36.19
C ASN A 177 2.47 31.39 36.12
N ARG A 178 2.84 32.60 36.61
CA ARG A 178 2.00 33.80 36.59
C ARG A 178 0.65 33.60 37.29
N VAL A 179 0.67 32.94 38.41
CA VAL A 179 -0.54 32.78 39.22
C VAL A 179 -0.83 34.07 39.98
N PRO A 180 -2.04 34.63 39.88
CA PRO A 180 -2.40 35.82 40.65
C PRO A 180 -2.19 35.59 42.16
N PRO A 181 -1.63 36.57 42.87
CA PRO A 181 -1.48 36.45 44.34
C PRO A 181 -2.81 36.16 45.05
N GLY A 182 -2.80 35.11 45.88
CA GLY A 182 -3.98 34.66 46.63
C GLY A 182 -4.86 33.63 45.92
N ALA A 183 -4.60 33.31 44.63
CA ALA A 183 -5.32 32.30 43.87
C ALA A 183 -4.55 30.95 43.74
N GLU A 184 -3.39 30.85 44.40
CA GLU A 184 -2.46 29.71 44.22
C GLU A 184 -3.11 28.36 44.56
N ALA A 185 -3.80 28.29 45.70
CA ALA A 185 -4.40 27.06 46.19
C ALA A 185 -5.57 26.59 45.27
N GLU A 186 -6.41 27.54 44.84
CA GLU A 186 -7.57 27.27 43.99
C GLU A 186 -7.15 26.76 42.60
N ILE A 187 -6.27 27.52 41.92
CA ILE A 187 -5.83 27.15 40.56
C ILE A 187 -5.01 25.86 40.55
N ARG A 188 -4.16 25.66 41.59
CA ARG A 188 -3.43 24.40 41.76
C ARG A 188 -4.39 23.21 41.95
N ALA A 189 -5.44 23.35 42.75
CA ALA A 189 -6.42 22.30 43.00
C ALA A 189 -7.21 21.95 41.72
N ASP A 190 -7.61 22.96 40.94
CA ASP A 190 -8.28 22.76 39.67
C ASP A 190 -7.39 22.05 38.63
N LEU A 191 -6.12 22.51 38.50
CA LEU A 191 -5.14 21.86 37.65
C LEU A 191 -4.86 20.41 38.10
N ALA A 192 -4.72 20.14 39.39
CA ALA A 192 -4.55 18.77 39.91
C ALA A 192 -5.74 17.89 39.60
N SER A 193 -6.96 18.40 39.70
CA SER A 193 -8.19 17.72 39.31
C SER A 193 -8.22 17.43 37.79
N LEU A 194 -7.74 18.36 36.96
CA LEU A 194 -7.65 18.19 35.53
C LEU A 194 -6.61 17.10 35.16
N VAL A 195 -5.45 17.09 35.80
CA VAL A 195 -4.41 16.05 35.68
C VAL A 195 -4.98 14.66 35.97
N GLN A 196 -5.73 14.53 37.07
CA GLN A 196 -6.37 13.25 37.43
C GLN A 196 -7.44 12.82 36.42
N ARG A 197 -8.32 13.75 36.02
CA ARG A 197 -9.36 13.44 34.99
C ARG A 197 -8.78 13.00 33.64
N ARG A 198 -7.58 13.48 33.30
CA ARG A 198 -6.88 13.13 32.08
C ARG A 198 -5.99 11.87 32.21
N GLY A 199 -5.98 11.22 33.37
CA GLY A 199 -5.26 9.97 33.58
C GLY A 199 -3.73 10.08 33.64
N LEU A 200 -3.18 11.29 33.90
CA LEU A 200 -1.73 11.51 33.93
C LEU A 200 -1.07 11.00 35.24
N GLY A 201 -1.85 10.51 36.19
CA GLY A 201 -1.36 10.02 37.46
C GLY A 201 -0.89 11.15 38.38
N GLU A 202 0.12 10.87 39.22
CA GLU A 202 0.71 11.86 40.11
C GLU A 202 1.80 12.67 39.39
N VAL A 203 1.46 13.89 38.99
CA VAL A 203 2.38 14.86 38.38
C VAL A 203 2.70 15.96 39.37
N PRO A 204 3.98 16.22 39.72
CA PRO A 204 4.36 17.35 40.55
C PRO A 204 3.90 18.67 39.94
N ILE A 205 3.18 19.49 40.71
CA ILE A 205 2.72 20.81 40.29
C ILE A 205 3.42 21.85 41.15
N ILE A 206 4.28 22.66 40.54
CA ILE A 206 5.02 23.74 41.17
C ILE A 206 4.37 25.05 40.74
N VAL A 207 4.00 25.89 41.74
CA VAL A 207 3.30 27.15 41.48
C VAL A 207 4.28 28.31 41.62
N ILE A 208 4.29 29.21 40.63
CA ILE A 208 5.02 30.49 40.66
C ILE A 208 4.00 31.62 40.57
N THR A 209 3.92 32.41 41.64
CA THR A 209 3.07 33.59 41.72
C THR A 209 3.54 34.67 40.76
N GLU A 210 2.63 35.44 40.20
CA GLU A 210 2.98 36.55 39.31
C GLU A 210 3.76 37.63 40.08
N GLN A 211 4.94 37.96 39.60
CA GLN A 211 5.85 38.91 40.20
C GLN A 211 6.53 39.78 39.15
N SER A 212 7.02 40.94 39.59
CA SER A 212 7.85 41.83 38.79
C SER A 212 9.21 41.19 38.51
N LEU A 213 9.66 41.29 37.28
CA LEU A 213 10.98 40.81 36.87
C LEU A 213 12.06 41.84 37.22
N THR A 214 13.19 41.38 37.74
CA THR A 214 14.41 42.18 37.91
C THR A 214 15.42 41.76 36.84
N ASP A 215 15.84 42.66 35.99
CA ASP A 215 16.73 42.37 34.84
C ASP A 215 16.22 41.22 33.94
N GLY A 216 14.90 41.14 33.78
CA GLY A 216 14.26 40.09 32.97
C GLY A 216 14.17 38.70 33.63
N ARG A 217 14.47 38.60 34.92
CA ARG A 217 14.48 37.37 35.71
C ARG A 217 13.52 37.44 36.88
N LEU A 218 12.98 36.28 37.24
CA LEU A 218 12.18 36.12 38.46
C LEU A 218 13.06 36.22 39.71
N PRO A 219 12.52 36.72 40.83
CA PRO A 219 13.21 36.68 42.13
C PRO A 219 13.57 35.23 42.52
N ILE A 220 14.69 35.08 43.26
CA ILE A 220 15.20 33.76 43.66
C ILE A 220 14.17 32.97 44.48
N ASP A 221 13.44 33.62 45.36
CA ASP A 221 12.40 32.99 46.18
C ASP A 221 11.26 32.41 45.34
N ALA A 222 10.95 33.02 44.20
CA ALA A 222 9.89 32.56 43.33
C ALA A 222 10.28 31.29 42.53
N ILE A 223 11.58 31.16 42.23
CA ILE A 223 12.09 30.01 41.47
C ILE A 223 12.62 28.89 42.36
N TYR A 224 12.84 29.18 43.65
CA TYR A 224 13.38 28.23 44.63
C TYR A 224 12.68 26.85 44.61
N PRO A 225 11.33 26.75 44.54
CA PRO A 225 10.66 25.45 44.49
C PRO A 225 11.04 24.62 43.26
N VAL A 226 11.27 25.26 42.10
CA VAL A 226 11.71 24.57 40.87
C VAL A 226 13.18 24.18 40.98
N GLY A 227 14.02 25.10 41.49
CA GLY A 227 15.45 24.82 41.74
C GLY A 227 15.64 23.66 42.70
N SER A 228 14.94 23.67 43.84
CA SER A 228 15.01 22.61 44.86
C SER A 228 14.50 21.25 44.33
N PHE A 229 13.46 21.24 43.46
CA PHE A 229 12.99 20.03 42.78
C PHE A 229 14.08 19.45 41.87
N LEU A 230 14.73 20.26 41.07
CA LEU A 230 15.82 19.83 40.18
C LEU A 230 17.07 19.42 40.98
N GLU A 231 17.40 20.15 42.01
CA GLU A 231 18.52 19.84 42.91
C GLU A 231 18.34 18.47 43.59
N GLY A 232 17.11 18.16 44.04
CA GLY A 232 16.77 16.85 44.60
C GLY A 232 17.07 15.73 43.62
N ILE A 233 16.61 15.86 42.37
CA ILE A 233 16.91 14.89 41.30
C ILE A 233 18.42 14.85 41.01
N GLY A 234 19.08 16.01 40.96
CA GLY A 234 20.51 16.12 40.65
C GLY A 234 21.41 15.39 41.65
N HIS A 235 21.04 15.37 42.93
CA HIS A 235 21.80 14.70 43.98
C HIS A 235 21.41 13.23 44.22
N ASP A 236 20.18 12.82 43.89
CA ASP A 236 19.71 11.44 44.09
C ASP A 236 19.96 10.56 42.87
N ALA A 237 21.02 9.76 42.93
CA ALA A 237 21.33 8.82 41.83
C ALA A 237 20.25 7.74 41.64
N GLN A 238 19.56 7.34 42.70
CA GLN A 238 18.52 6.32 42.64
C GLN A 238 17.26 6.91 41.94
N GLU A 239 16.89 8.13 42.25
CA GLU A 239 15.79 8.82 41.57
C GLU A 239 16.09 9.02 40.09
N ARG A 240 17.31 9.42 39.73
CA ARG A 240 17.73 9.52 38.31
C ARG A 240 17.63 8.18 37.59
N ALA A 241 18.12 7.08 38.20
CA ALA A 241 18.02 5.75 37.62
C ALA A 241 16.56 5.32 37.38
N VAL A 242 15.64 5.68 38.30
CA VAL A 242 14.19 5.43 38.12
C VAL A 242 13.64 6.23 36.94
N ILE A 243 14.03 7.51 36.82
CA ILE A 243 13.60 8.38 35.71
C ILE A 243 14.06 7.79 34.38
N VAL A 244 15.34 7.46 34.24
CA VAL A 244 15.92 6.88 33.01
C VAL A 244 15.25 5.55 32.68
N ARG A 245 15.11 4.66 33.66
CA ARG A 245 14.47 3.35 33.42
C ARG A 245 13.04 3.51 32.93
N ARG A 246 12.26 4.41 33.52
CA ARG A 246 10.88 4.68 33.14
C ARG A 246 10.80 5.24 31.71
N ALA A 247 11.61 6.21 31.37
CA ALA A 247 11.68 6.81 30.05
C ALA A 247 12.09 5.77 28.99
N LEU A 248 13.10 4.96 29.31
CA LEU A 248 13.59 3.90 28.45
C LEU A 248 12.53 2.81 28.20
N THR A 249 11.89 2.31 29.27
CA THR A 249 10.81 1.32 29.16
C THR A 249 9.66 1.86 28.30
N GLY A 250 9.28 3.12 28.50
CA GLY A 250 8.23 3.76 27.71
C GLY A 250 8.62 3.95 26.24
N ALA A 251 9.88 4.34 25.98
CA ALA A 251 10.39 4.49 24.62
C ALA A 251 10.40 3.14 23.87
N VAL A 252 10.81 2.07 24.53
CA VAL A 252 10.80 0.71 23.99
C VAL A 252 9.36 0.25 23.71
N ALA A 253 8.45 0.41 24.69
CA ALA A 253 7.04 0.04 24.51
C ALA A 253 6.39 0.76 23.33
N ALA A 254 6.60 2.09 23.24
CA ALA A 254 6.08 2.88 22.13
C ALA A 254 6.67 2.47 20.76
N SER A 255 7.96 2.07 20.73
CA SER A 255 8.59 1.56 19.52
C SER A 255 7.98 0.22 19.07
N PHE A 256 7.65 -0.66 20.02
CA PHE A 256 6.95 -1.91 19.70
C PHE A 256 5.54 -1.67 19.19
N GLU A 257 4.77 -0.77 19.82
CA GLU A 257 3.42 -0.44 19.36
C GLU A 257 3.41 0.16 17.94
N GLU A 258 4.37 1.03 17.64
CA GLU A 258 4.53 1.59 16.29
C GLU A 258 4.94 0.52 15.29
N SER A 259 5.84 -0.38 15.67
CA SER A 259 6.27 -1.50 14.84
C SER A 259 5.12 -2.48 14.58
N ASP A 260 4.28 -2.78 15.58
CA ASP A 260 3.09 -3.62 15.42
C ASP A 260 2.09 -2.99 14.45
N ARG A 261 1.79 -1.69 14.61
CA ARG A 261 0.91 -1.00 13.66
C ARG A 261 1.46 -1.02 12.22
N ALA A 262 2.76 -0.82 12.06
CA ALA A 262 3.41 -0.90 10.75
C ALA A 262 3.33 -2.31 10.17
N LEU A 263 3.53 -3.34 11.00
CA LEU A 263 3.46 -4.75 10.64
C LEU A 263 2.04 -5.14 10.21
N ASP A 264 1.03 -4.79 11.00
CA ASP A 264 -0.37 -5.10 10.71
C ASP A 264 -0.84 -4.41 9.41
N ALA A 265 -0.53 -3.13 9.23
CA ALA A 265 -0.85 -2.42 7.99
C ALA A 265 -0.11 -2.99 6.76
N SER A 266 1.12 -3.50 6.94
CA SER A 266 1.87 -4.15 5.87
C SER A 266 1.27 -5.51 5.52
N ARG A 267 0.82 -6.29 6.51
CA ARG A 267 0.09 -7.56 6.32
C ARG A 267 -1.23 -7.35 5.58
N ASP A 268 -1.97 -6.31 5.96
CA ASP A 268 -3.22 -5.98 5.28
C ASP A 268 -2.97 -5.59 3.81
N SER A 269 -1.91 -4.82 3.56
CA SER A 269 -1.49 -4.48 2.19
C SER A 269 -1.09 -5.72 1.38
N CYS A 270 -0.31 -6.63 1.95
CA CYS A 270 0.07 -7.89 1.29
C CYS A 270 -1.16 -8.73 0.96
N ARG A 271 -2.08 -8.90 1.91
CA ARG A 271 -3.34 -9.65 1.67
C ARG A 271 -4.18 -9.04 0.55
N ALA A 272 -4.24 -7.71 0.48
CA ALA A 272 -4.93 -7.02 -0.61
C ALA A 272 -4.26 -7.26 -1.97
N VAL A 273 -2.93 -7.27 -2.02
CA VAL A 273 -2.16 -7.59 -3.24
C VAL A 273 -2.36 -9.06 -3.65
N ASP A 274 -2.33 -9.99 -2.70
CA ASP A 274 -2.58 -11.42 -2.99
C ASP A 274 -3.98 -11.63 -3.56
N PHE A 275 -5.00 -11.02 -2.95
CA PHE A 275 -6.36 -11.06 -3.46
C PHE A 275 -6.48 -10.47 -4.87
N ALA A 276 -5.86 -9.31 -5.11
CA ALA A 276 -5.85 -8.71 -6.46
C ALA A 276 -5.16 -9.62 -7.49
N ARG A 277 -4.13 -10.37 -7.08
CA ARG A 277 -3.41 -11.30 -7.94
C ARG A 277 -4.26 -12.54 -8.28
N GLU A 278 -4.97 -13.09 -7.30
CA GLU A 278 -5.91 -14.20 -7.49
C GLU A 278 -7.09 -13.80 -8.39
N GLU A 279 -7.66 -12.61 -8.17
CA GLU A 279 -8.73 -12.06 -9.02
C GLU A 279 -8.25 -11.81 -10.46
N LEU A 280 -7.00 -11.42 -10.64
CA LEU A 280 -6.41 -11.25 -11.97
C LEU A 280 -6.35 -12.60 -12.72
N GLU A 281 -5.91 -13.67 -12.06
CA GLU A 281 -5.89 -15.02 -12.63
C GLU A 281 -7.30 -15.51 -12.97
N ALA A 282 -8.25 -15.32 -12.05
CA ALA A 282 -9.65 -15.66 -12.27
C ALA A 282 -10.25 -14.87 -13.45
N THR A 283 -9.88 -13.60 -13.59
CA THR A 283 -10.29 -12.75 -14.72
C THR A 283 -9.77 -13.31 -16.05
N VAL A 284 -8.50 -13.70 -16.12
CA VAL A 284 -7.90 -14.31 -17.33
C VAL A 284 -8.66 -15.57 -17.73
N VAL A 285 -8.91 -16.48 -16.78
CA VAL A 285 -9.66 -17.73 -17.02
C VAL A 285 -11.09 -17.43 -17.47
N SER A 286 -11.78 -16.52 -16.80
CA SER A 286 -13.15 -16.13 -17.16
C SER A 286 -13.23 -15.54 -18.56
N ARG A 287 -12.32 -14.66 -18.93
CA ARG A 287 -12.26 -14.05 -20.26
C ARG A 287 -11.92 -15.06 -21.35
N ALA A 288 -11.01 -16.01 -21.07
CA ALA A 288 -10.70 -17.09 -21.99
C ALA A 288 -11.94 -17.98 -22.23
N HIS A 289 -12.67 -18.30 -21.18
CA HIS A 289 -13.92 -19.05 -21.27
C HIS A 289 -14.98 -18.28 -22.07
N GLU A 290 -15.13 -16.97 -21.86
CA GLU A 290 -16.03 -16.12 -22.65
C GLU A 290 -15.69 -16.19 -24.15
N VAL A 291 -14.40 -16.11 -24.52
CA VAL A 291 -13.96 -16.22 -25.92
C VAL A 291 -14.35 -17.57 -26.50
N ALA A 292 -14.19 -18.67 -25.77
CA ALA A 292 -14.47 -20.03 -26.22
C ALA A 292 -15.97 -20.39 -26.22
N SER A 293 -16.78 -19.81 -25.30
CA SER A 293 -18.18 -20.19 -25.09
C SER A 293 -19.21 -19.27 -25.74
N SER A 294 -18.82 -18.06 -26.21
CA SER A 294 -19.75 -17.09 -26.79
C SER A 294 -20.45 -17.61 -28.02
N SER A 295 -21.66 -18.10 -27.85
CA SER A 295 -22.54 -18.59 -28.93
C SER A 295 -23.43 -17.50 -29.56
N SER A 296 -23.32 -16.25 -29.08
CA SER A 296 -24.36 -15.23 -29.30
C SER A 296 -24.09 -14.19 -30.39
N ASP A 297 -22.99 -14.29 -31.14
CA ASP A 297 -22.78 -13.34 -32.24
C ASP A 297 -23.43 -13.80 -33.53
N ASP A 298 -24.54 -13.17 -33.90
CA ASP A 298 -25.29 -13.36 -35.13
C ASP A 298 -24.42 -13.17 -36.40
N VAL A 299 -23.34 -12.43 -36.32
CA VAL A 299 -22.43 -12.16 -37.45
C VAL A 299 -21.67 -13.41 -37.90
N LEU A 300 -21.13 -14.19 -36.92
CA LEU A 300 -20.45 -15.46 -37.26
C LEU A 300 -21.45 -16.54 -37.72
N ARG A 301 -22.67 -16.54 -37.20
CA ARG A 301 -23.71 -17.49 -37.61
C ARG A 301 -24.23 -17.21 -39.00
N GLY A 302 -24.42 -15.95 -39.41
CA GLY A 302 -24.99 -15.60 -40.68
C GLY A 302 -24.04 -15.78 -41.88
N GLU A 303 -22.91 -15.07 -41.85
CA GLU A 303 -22.00 -15.04 -43.02
C GLU A 303 -21.19 -16.31 -43.18
N VAL A 304 -20.60 -16.85 -42.11
CA VAL A 304 -19.79 -18.06 -42.16
C VAL A 304 -20.66 -19.27 -42.50
N SER A 305 -21.86 -19.34 -41.90
CA SER A 305 -22.80 -20.44 -42.22
C SER A 305 -23.33 -20.35 -43.63
N ALA A 306 -23.61 -19.17 -44.19
CA ALA A 306 -24.03 -18.98 -45.57
C ALA A 306 -22.94 -19.42 -46.58
N ARG A 307 -21.67 -19.08 -46.27
CA ARG A 307 -20.52 -19.45 -47.10
C ARG A 307 -20.18 -20.95 -47.03
N ILE A 308 -20.33 -21.58 -45.87
CA ILE A 308 -20.20 -23.03 -45.74
C ILE A 308 -21.28 -23.73 -46.62
N ALA A 309 -22.51 -23.20 -46.63
CA ALA A 309 -23.56 -23.70 -47.49
C ALA A 309 -23.26 -23.53 -48.99
N GLU A 310 -22.57 -22.45 -49.36
CA GLU A 310 -22.09 -22.20 -50.72
C GLU A 310 -20.99 -23.20 -51.12
N VAL A 311 -20.01 -23.45 -50.25
CA VAL A 311 -18.96 -24.47 -50.44
C VAL A 311 -19.57 -25.86 -50.63
N LEU A 312 -20.52 -26.21 -49.75
CA LEU A 312 -21.21 -27.50 -49.83
C LEU A 312 -22.14 -27.62 -51.05
N GLY A 313 -22.72 -26.49 -51.50
CA GLY A 313 -23.59 -26.45 -52.70
C GLY A 313 -22.83 -26.57 -54.02
N SER A 314 -21.53 -26.29 -54.05
CA SER A 314 -20.65 -26.42 -55.22
C SER A 314 -20.17 -27.86 -55.46
N TRP A 315 -20.44 -28.82 -54.59
CA TRP A 315 -19.95 -30.18 -54.65
C TRP A 315 -20.95 -31.12 -55.40
N ASP A 316 -20.42 -31.87 -56.35
CA ASP A 316 -21.16 -32.85 -57.07
C ASP A 316 -21.29 -34.16 -56.26
N MET A 317 -22.35 -34.23 -55.43
CA MET A 317 -22.57 -35.36 -54.54
C MET A 317 -23.22 -36.56 -55.24
N THR A 318 -22.50 -37.67 -55.24
CA THR A 318 -22.95 -38.96 -55.79
C THR A 318 -24.25 -39.47 -55.14
N ARG A 319 -25.04 -40.19 -55.87
CA ARG A 319 -26.46 -40.60 -55.72
C ARG A 319 -26.97 -41.08 -54.36
N SER A 320 -26.14 -41.33 -53.33
CA SER A 320 -26.60 -41.91 -52.08
C SER A 320 -27.12 -40.87 -51.02
N PHE A 321 -26.77 -39.58 -51.20
CA PHE A 321 -27.17 -38.49 -50.28
C PHE A 321 -28.30 -37.59 -50.78
N SER A 322 -28.84 -37.91 -51.93
CA SER A 322 -29.72 -37.03 -52.74
C SER A 322 -31.05 -36.65 -52.04
N ARG A 323 -31.58 -37.44 -51.10
CA ARG A 323 -32.93 -37.19 -50.54
C ARG A 323 -32.95 -36.15 -49.41
N VAL A 324 -31.93 -36.09 -48.58
CA VAL A 324 -31.87 -35.10 -47.46
C VAL A 324 -31.38 -33.74 -47.98
N VAL A 325 -30.43 -33.76 -48.93
CA VAL A 325 -29.83 -32.52 -49.48
C VAL A 325 -30.80 -31.86 -50.50
N ALA A 326 -31.63 -32.60 -51.20
CA ALA A 326 -32.59 -32.04 -52.16
C ALA A 326 -33.66 -31.15 -51.49
N SER A 327 -34.10 -31.46 -50.28
CA SER A 327 -35.09 -30.68 -49.57
C SER A 327 -34.51 -29.34 -49.02
N VAL A 328 -33.20 -29.31 -48.73
CA VAL A 328 -32.50 -28.12 -48.24
C VAL A 328 -32.01 -27.23 -49.38
N ARG A 329 -31.55 -27.87 -50.50
CA ARG A 329 -31.09 -27.14 -51.69
C ARG A 329 -32.19 -26.31 -52.37
N GLN A 330 -33.44 -26.73 -52.36
CA GLN A 330 -34.55 -25.95 -52.93
C GLN A 330 -34.85 -24.64 -52.19
N ARG A 331 -34.46 -24.55 -50.92
CA ARG A 331 -34.63 -23.33 -50.08
C ARG A 331 -33.46 -22.34 -50.18
N ILE A 332 -32.24 -22.78 -50.57
CA ILE A 332 -31.01 -22.00 -50.55
C ILE A 332 -30.62 -21.43 -51.92
N VAL A 333 -30.97 -22.09 -53.04
CA VAL A 333 -30.53 -21.73 -54.41
C VAL A 333 -31.02 -20.35 -54.90
N GLY A 334 -31.89 -19.67 -54.14
CA GLY A 334 -32.39 -18.35 -54.51
C GLY A 334 -31.47 -17.15 -54.17
N ALA A 335 -30.35 -17.33 -53.49
CA ALA A 335 -29.72 -16.20 -52.77
C ALA A 335 -28.29 -15.78 -53.21
N VAL A 336 -27.47 -16.60 -53.90
CA VAL A 336 -26.04 -16.23 -54.08
C VAL A 336 -25.50 -16.51 -55.50
N ARG A 337 -25.00 -15.45 -56.13
CA ARG A 337 -24.07 -15.48 -57.27
C ARG A 337 -22.82 -14.69 -56.91
N GLY A 338 -21.67 -15.33 -56.75
CA GLY A 338 -20.40 -14.66 -56.56
C GLY A 338 -19.20 -15.62 -56.59
N THR A 339 -18.15 -15.19 -57.25
CA THR A 339 -16.94 -15.93 -57.64
C THR A 339 -15.85 -15.81 -56.59
N ALA A 340 -15.33 -16.92 -56.02
CA ALA A 340 -13.95 -17.08 -55.48
C ALA A 340 -13.76 -18.47 -54.87
N ALA A 341 -12.50 -18.90 -54.64
CA ALA A 341 -12.15 -20.17 -53.98
C ALA A 341 -12.73 -20.19 -52.55
N PRO A 342 -13.76 -20.98 -52.28
CA PRO A 342 -14.62 -20.71 -51.14
C PRO A 342 -14.00 -21.08 -49.80
N GLU A 343 -13.11 -22.08 -49.78
CA GLU A 343 -12.54 -22.63 -48.53
C GLU A 343 -11.56 -21.67 -47.84
N GLU A 344 -10.69 -20.99 -48.59
CA GLU A 344 -9.73 -20.02 -48.05
C GLU A 344 -10.42 -18.77 -47.49
N GLN A 345 -11.56 -18.38 -48.08
CA GLN A 345 -12.31 -17.24 -47.62
C GLN A 345 -13.04 -17.55 -46.29
N VAL A 346 -13.66 -18.74 -46.19
CA VAL A 346 -14.30 -19.19 -44.92
C VAL A 346 -13.28 -19.32 -43.80
N CYS A 347 -12.08 -19.83 -44.10
CA CYS A 347 -11.00 -19.90 -43.12
C CYS A 347 -10.59 -18.50 -42.66
N ARG A 348 -10.43 -17.55 -43.57
CA ARG A 348 -10.07 -16.14 -43.21
C ARG A 348 -11.14 -15.46 -42.38
N ASP A 349 -12.41 -15.65 -42.73
CA ASP A 349 -13.53 -15.03 -42.03
C ASP A 349 -13.68 -15.62 -40.61
N LEU A 350 -13.52 -16.93 -40.44
CA LEU A 350 -13.53 -17.60 -39.14
C LEU A 350 -12.38 -17.13 -38.26
N THR A 351 -11.15 -17.15 -38.81
CA THR A 351 -9.96 -16.68 -38.11
C THR A 351 -10.09 -15.20 -37.74
N GLY A 352 -10.65 -14.37 -38.62
CA GLY A 352 -10.92 -12.96 -38.39
C GLY A 352 -11.91 -12.72 -37.26
N GLY A 353 -13.00 -13.49 -37.23
CA GLY A 353 -14.01 -13.40 -36.17
C GLY A 353 -13.48 -13.80 -34.78
N VAL A 354 -12.68 -14.87 -34.72
CA VAL A 354 -12.01 -15.28 -33.48
C VAL A 354 -10.99 -14.24 -33.06
N ALA A 355 -10.18 -13.71 -34.00
CA ALA A 355 -9.19 -12.67 -33.71
C ALA A 355 -9.84 -11.38 -33.19
N GLN A 356 -10.98 -10.97 -33.75
CA GLN A 356 -11.70 -9.81 -33.24
C GLN A 356 -12.13 -9.99 -31.79
N ARG A 357 -12.71 -11.15 -31.45
CA ARG A 357 -13.12 -11.45 -30.05
C ARG A 357 -11.94 -11.47 -29.09
N LEU A 358 -10.83 -12.07 -29.49
CA LEU A 358 -9.59 -12.06 -28.72
C LEU A 358 -9.11 -10.64 -28.50
N GLY A 359 -9.07 -9.79 -29.53
CA GLY A 359 -8.68 -8.38 -29.42
C GLY A 359 -9.56 -7.60 -28.45
N ASP A 360 -10.89 -7.76 -28.57
CA ASP A 360 -11.84 -7.14 -27.63
C ASP A 360 -11.63 -7.65 -26.19
N SER A 361 -11.30 -8.93 -26.03
CA SER A 361 -11.03 -9.55 -24.74
C SER A 361 -9.72 -9.04 -24.14
N TYR A 362 -8.68 -8.79 -24.95
CA TYR A 362 -7.40 -8.21 -24.50
C TYR A 362 -7.59 -6.83 -23.91
N HIS A 363 -8.34 -5.95 -24.58
CA HIS A 363 -8.64 -4.61 -24.06
C HIS A 363 -9.43 -4.65 -22.76
N ARG A 364 -10.41 -5.54 -22.64
CA ARG A 364 -11.18 -5.70 -21.40
C ARG A 364 -10.31 -6.25 -20.29
N ALA A 365 -9.53 -7.30 -20.55
CA ALA A 365 -8.63 -7.90 -19.56
C ALA A 365 -7.60 -6.90 -19.05
N TRP A 366 -7.00 -6.08 -19.93
CA TRP A 366 -6.08 -5.02 -19.54
C TRP A 366 -6.74 -3.99 -18.63
N ASN A 367 -7.95 -3.51 -18.99
CA ASN A 367 -8.69 -2.54 -18.17
C ASN A 367 -9.11 -3.13 -16.81
N ASP A 368 -9.47 -4.41 -16.75
CA ASP A 368 -9.78 -5.11 -15.51
C ASP A 368 -8.52 -5.23 -14.64
N ALA A 369 -7.40 -5.61 -15.25
CA ALA A 369 -6.10 -5.70 -14.58
C ALA A 369 -5.65 -4.35 -14.00
N LEU A 370 -5.78 -3.25 -14.75
CA LEU A 370 -5.47 -1.90 -14.27
C LEU A 370 -6.36 -1.49 -13.09
N ARG A 371 -7.65 -1.84 -13.10
CA ARG A 371 -8.55 -1.56 -11.96
C ARG A 371 -8.13 -2.33 -10.71
N LEU A 372 -7.73 -3.59 -10.87
CA LEU A 372 -7.21 -4.40 -9.76
C LEU A 372 -5.91 -3.80 -9.21
N ALA A 373 -4.96 -3.43 -10.06
CA ALA A 373 -3.73 -2.76 -9.64
C ALA A 373 -4.02 -1.42 -8.94
N ALA A 374 -4.97 -0.63 -9.44
CA ALA A 374 -5.38 0.64 -8.83
C ALA A 374 -5.99 0.46 -7.44
N SER A 375 -6.74 -0.62 -7.21
CA SER A 375 -7.36 -0.91 -5.92
C SER A 375 -6.34 -1.13 -4.79
N VAL A 376 -5.11 -1.52 -5.15
CA VAL A 376 -3.99 -1.74 -4.21
C VAL A 376 -2.88 -0.69 -4.34
N GLY A 377 -3.11 0.37 -5.13
CA GLY A 377 -2.16 1.48 -5.31
C GLY A 377 -0.99 1.19 -6.24
N GLU A 378 -1.06 0.13 -7.06
CA GLU A 378 0.04 -0.35 -7.91
C GLU A 378 -0.18 -0.06 -9.41
N ALA A 379 -1.07 0.86 -9.76
CA ALA A 379 -1.38 1.18 -11.16
C ALA A 379 -0.45 2.21 -11.81
N GLU A 380 0.29 2.99 -11.01
CA GLU A 380 1.10 4.10 -11.53
C GLU A 380 2.26 3.59 -12.40
N GLY A 381 2.39 4.18 -13.59
CA GLY A 381 3.45 3.84 -14.54
C GLY A 381 3.26 2.50 -15.26
N LEU A 382 2.09 1.86 -15.15
CA LEU A 382 1.76 0.69 -15.95
C LEU A 382 1.26 1.13 -17.33
N GLU A 383 1.94 0.64 -18.37
CA GLU A 383 1.55 0.84 -19.75
C GLU A 383 1.19 -0.52 -20.40
N PRO A 384 0.23 -0.56 -21.35
CA PRO A 384 -0.11 -1.79 -22.04
C PRO A 384 1.11 -2.30 -22.81
N MET A 385 1.37 -3.60 -22.70
CA MET A 385 2.46 -4.27 -23.40
C MET A 385 2.27 -4.24 -24.93
N LEU A 386 1.02 -4.19 -25.38
CA LEU A 386 0.65 -4.17 -26.79
C LEU A 386 -0.14 -2.88 -27.07
N ASP A 387 0.26 -2.16 -28.11
CA ASP A 387 -0.59 -1.16 -28.72
C ASP A 387 -1.77 -1.79 -29.47
N VAL A 388 -2.65 -0.99 -30.07
CA VAL A 388 -3.85 -1.49 -30.77
C VAL A 388 -3.48 -2.42 -31.93
N ASP A 389 -2.42 -2.11 -32.66
CA ASP A 389 -1.96 -2.91 -33.80
C ASP A 389 -1.31 -4.21 -33.34
N GLY A 390 -0.47 -4.17 -32.31
CA GLY A 390 0.14 -5.34 -31.69
C GLY A 390 -0.89 -6.29 -31.06
N ALA A 391 -1.93 -5.76 -30.43
CA ALA A 391 -3.04 -6.56 -29.90
C ALA A 391 -3.81 -7.27 -31.03
N ALA A 392 -4.07 -6.56 -32.14
CA ALA A 392 -4.74 -7.15 -33.30
C ALA A 392 -3.86 -8.21 -34.03
N GLU A 393 -2.54 -8.01 -34.05
CA GLU A 393 -1.60 -8.99 -34.61
C GLU A 393 -1.52 -10.24 -33.73
N ARG A 394 -1.40 -10.08 -32.42
CA ARG A 394 -1.41 -11.17 -31.45
C ARG A 394 -2.72 -11.97 -31.55
N ALA A 395 -3.85 -11.29 -31.58
CA ALA A 395 -5.15 -11.94 -31.71
C ALA A 395 -5.27 -12.77 -33.00
N ARG A 396 -4.76 -12.25 -34.14
CA ARG A 396 -4.70 -12.98 -35.40
C ARG A 396 -3.80 -14.21 -35.31
N HIS A 397 -2.64 -14.09 -34.68
CA HIS A 397 -1.72 -15.21 -34.47
C HIS A 397 -2.35 -16.31 -33.64
N THR A 398 -2.91 -15.99 -32.48
CA THR A 398 -3.61 -16.97 -31.63
C THR A 398 -4.79 -17.64 -32.32
N ALA A 399 -5.56 -16.89 -33.12
CA ALA A 399 -6.64 -17.47 -33.91
C ALA A 399 -6.14 -18.43 -35.03
N GLN A 400 -4.98 -18.14 -35.63
CA GLN A 400 -4.33 -19.02 -36.62
C GLN A 400 -3.78 -20.28 -35.95
N GLU A 401 -3.16 -20.18 -34.80
CA GLU A 401 -2.70 -21.34 -34.02
C GLU A 401 -3.86 -22.27 -33.69
N TRP A 402 -4.99 -21.70 -33.23
CA TRP A 402 -6.19 -22.47 -32.96
C TRP A 402 -6.70 -23.20 -34.17
N THR A 403 -6.82 -22.54 -35.33
CA THR A 403 -7.29 -23.20 -36.56
C THR A 403 -6.35 -24.30 -37.05
N SER A 404 -5.05 -24.13 -36.85
CA SER A 404 -4.04 -25.17 -37.11
C SER A 404 -4.21 -26.37 -36.19
N GLU A 405 -4.36 -26.14 -34.89
CA GLU A 405 -4.55 -27.20 -33.89
C GLU A 405 -5.83 -27.98 -34.13
N VAL A 406 -6.95 -27.31 -34.44
CA VAL A 406 -8.19 -28.00 -34.83
C VAL A 406 -7.99 -28.87 -36.08
N THR A 407 -7.20 -28.40 -37.03
CA THR A 407 -6.89 -29.18 -38.23
C THR A 407 -6.10 -30.44 -37.88
N ASP A 408 -5.16 -30.36 -36.95
CA ASP A 408 -4.39 -31.52 -36.50
C ASP A 408 -5.23 -32.51 -35.68
N ILE A 409 -6.14 -32.00 -34.82
CA ILE A 409 -7.12 -32.83 -34.08
C ILE A 409 -7.98 -33.64 -35.07
N VAL A 410 -8.55 -32.98 -36.09
CA VAL A 410 -9.39 -33.62 -37.07
C VAL A 410 -8.60 -34.60 -37.93
N ARG A 411 -7.36 -34.26 -38.32
CA ARG A 411 -6.47 -35.14 -39.08
C ARG A 411 -6.13 -36.41 -38.30
N GLY A 412 -5.78 -36.28 -37.02
CA GLY A 412 -5.51 -37.42 -36.15
C GLY A 412 -6.69 -38.38 -36.04
N GLN A 413 -7.90 -37.82 -35.87
CA GLN A 413 -9.12 -38.62 -35.82
C GLN A 413 -9.44 -39.30 -37.16
N ALA A 414 -9.22 -38.61 -38.28
CA ALA A 414 -9.44 -39.17 -39.63
C ALA A 414 -8.48 -40.32 -39.93
N GLN A 415 -7.25 -40.29 -39.42
CA GLN A 415 -6.26 -41.36 -39.59
C GLN A 415 -6.55 -42.58 -38.72
N SER A 416 -7.06 -42.37 -37.50
CA SER A 416 -7.33 -43.43 -36.52
C SER A 416 -8.60 -44.25 -36.82
N SER A 417 -9.48 -43.77 -37.66
CA SER A 417 -10.77 -44.39 -37.97
C SER A 417 -10.85 -44.94 -39.41
N ARG A 418 -11.77 -45.92 -39.65
CA ARG A 418 -12.08 -46.42 -41.01
C ARG A 418 -12.62 -45.36 -41.97
N VAL A 419 -12.51 -44.10 -41.61
CA VAL A 419 -12.98 -42.91 -42.35
C VAL A 419 -12.08 -42.59 -43.54
N SER A 420 -10.78 -42.97 -43.49
CA SER A 420 -9.80 -42.66 -44.55
C SER A 420 -10.26 -43.13 -45.94
N GLY A 421 -10.92 -44.30 -46.04
CA GLY A 421 -11.46 -44.81 -47.31
C GLY A 421 -12.70 -44.08 -47.80
N ARG A 422 -13.51 -43.49 -46.88
CA ARG A 422 -14.70 -42.70 -47.20
C ARG A 422 -14.39 -41.26 -47.60
N LEU A 423 -13.33 -40.66 -47.00
CA LEU A 423 -12.83 -39.35 -47.37
C LEU A 423 -12.34 -39.28 -48.80
N LEU A 424 -11.56 -40.30 -49.24
CA LEU A 424 -11.07 -40.42 -50.63
C LEU A 424 -12.20 -40.62 -51.65
N ALA A 425 -13.31 -41.29 -51.28
CA ALA A 425 -14.44 -41.52 -52.12
C ALA A 425 -15.44 -40.36 -52.21
N GLY A 426 -15.44 -39.44 -51.17
CA GLY A 426 -16.40 -38.36 -51.06
C GLY A 426 -15.90 -36.99 -51.51
N GLY A 427 -14.59 -36.81 -51.79
CA GLY A 427 -14.01 -35.55 -52.27
C GLY A 427 -13.89 -34.43 -51.21
N ILE A 428 -14.23 -34.70 -49.94
CA ILE A 428 -14.10 -33.72 -48.83
C ILE A 428 -12.68 -33.79 -48.29
N ASN A 429 -11.99 -32.63 -48.21
CA ASN A 429 -10.66 -32.56 -47.64
C ASN A 429 -10.69 -32.32 -46.11
N VAL A 430 -9.57 -32.60 -45.44
CA VAL A 430 -9.43 -32.44 -43.99
C VAL A 430 -9.65 -30.98 -43.54
N VAL A 431 -9.27 -30.03 -44.38
CA VAL A 431 -9.42 -28.59 -44.09
C VAL A 431 -10.90 -28.20 -43.97
N THR A 432 -11.73 -28.67 -44.88
CA THR A 432 -13.18 -28.42 -44.84
C THR A 432 -13.84 -29.05 -43.60
N LEU A 433 -13.44 -30.29 -43.25
CA LEU A 433 -13.93 -30.94 -42.03
C LEU A 433 -13.51 -30.17 -40.76
N SER A 434 -12.28 -29.66 -40.76
CA SER A 434 -11.78 -28.85 -39.64
C SER A 434 -12.55 -27.53 -39.49
N LEU A 435 -12.85 -26.85 -40.60
CA LEU A 435 -13.70 -25.67 -40.60
C LEU A 435 -15.11 -25.95 -40.05
N MET A 436 -15.71 -27.09 -40.47
CA MET A 436 -17.02 -27.51 -39.95
C MET A 436 -16.97 -27.80 -38.45
N VAL A 437 -15.92 -28.48 -37.96
CA VAL A 437 -15.71 -28.72 -36.51
C VAL A 437 -15.51 -27.42 -35.76
N SER A 438 -14.72 -26.49 -36.30
CA SER A 438 -14.49 -25.17 -35.68
C SER A 438 -15.80 -24.39 -35.53
N VAL A 439 -16.62 -24.33 -36.59
CA VAL A 439 -17.94 -23.66 -36.51
C VAL A 439 -18.87 -24.39 -35.55
N PHE A 440 -18.88 -25.71 -35.55
CA PHE A 440 -19.69 -26.50 -34.62
C PHE A 440 -19.25 -26.30 -33.16
N ALA A 441 -17.95 -26.22 -32.89
CA ALA A 441 -17.39 -25.93 -31.57
C ALA A 441 -17.82 -24.54 -31.08
N MET A 442 -17.80 -23.53 -31.94
CA MET A 442 -18.18 -22.16 -31.60
C MET A 442 -19.69 -21.93 -31.48
N THR A 443 -20.52 -22.70 -32.25
CA THR A 443 -21.98 -22.53 -32.22
C THR A 443 -22.69 -23.45 -31.23
N GLY A 444 -21.98 -24.37 -30.58
CA GLY A 444 -22.55 -25.34 -29.62
C GLY A 444 -23.44 -26.41 -30.20
N GLY A 445 -23.49 -26.53 -31.55
CA GLY A 445 -24.44 -27.39 -32.24
C GLY A 445 -25.88 -26.86 -32.22
N VAL A 446 -26.72 -27.34 -33.13
CA VAL A 446 -28.14 -26.97 -33.13
C VAL A 446 -28.89 -27.80 -32.09
N THR A 447 -29.08 -27.26 -30.90
CA THR A 447 -30.07 -27.78 -29.96
C THR A 447 -31.43 -27.19 -30.33
N GLY A 448 -32.20 -27.92 -31.08
CA GLY A 448 -33.56 -27.74 -31.54
C GLY A 448 -34.32 -26.49 -31.07
N VAL A 449 -34.87 -25.74 -32.02
CA VAL A 449 -36.02 -24.84 -32.03
C VAL A 449 -35.79 -23.50 -32.76
N GLU A 450 -34.57 -23.04 -33.00
CA GLU A 450 -34.36 -21.77 -33.73
C GLU A 450 -34.01 -22.07 -35.24
N VAL A 451 -35.01 -22.34 -36.02
CA VAL A 451 -34.87 -22.57 -37.48
C VAL A 451 -34.98 -21.21 -38.21
N GLY A 452 -33.88 -20.46 -38.24
CA GLY A 452 -33.63 -19.40 -39.22
C GLY A 452 -32.71 -19.93 -40.33
N VAL A 453 -32.42 -19.12 -41.35
CA VAL A 453 -31.52 -19.50 -42.48
C VAL A 453 -30.12 -19.93 -41.97
N ALA A 454 -29.65 -19.35 -40.88
CA ALA A 454 -28.40 -19.72 -40.19
C ALA A 454 -28.44 -21.11 -39.54
N GLY A 455 -29.60 -21.55 -39.04
CA GLY A 455 -29.78 -22.88 -38.45
C GLY A 455 -29.74 -24.02 -39.47
N ALA A 456 -30.12 -23.77 -40.71
CA ALA A 456 -30.11 -24.79 -41.76
C ALA A 456 -28.68 -25.20 -42.16
N SER A 457 -27.73 -24.27 -42.22
CA SER A 457 -26.32 -24.55 -42.58
C SER A 457 -25.57 -25.29 -41.47
N ALA A 458 -25.83 -24.91 -40.19
CA ALA A 458 -25.25 -25.60 -39.05
C ALA A 458 -25.76 -27.02 -38.91
N ALA A 459 -27.08 -27.24 -39.15
CA ALA A 459 -27.68 -28.58 -39.18
C ALA A 459 -27.14 -29.46 -40.32
N LEU A 460 -26.86 -28.86 -41.49
CA LEU A 460 -26.25 -29.57 -42.60
C LEU A 460 -24.81 -29.96 -42.28
N SER A 461 -24.00 -29.05 -41.77
CA SER A 461 -22.62 -29.31 -41.31
C SER A 461 -22.59 -30.42 -40.26
N GLN A 462 -23.49 -30.36 -39.27
CA GLN A 462 -23.64 -31.40 -38.26
C GLN A 462 -23.96 -32.76 -38.89
N THR A 463 -24.95 -32.82 -39.78
CA THR A 463 -25.35 -34.08 -40.45
C THR A 463 -24.21 -34.67 -41.26
N ILE A 464 -23.41 -33.84 -41.93
CA ILE A 464 -22.24 -34.28 -42.69
C ILE A 464 -21.18 -34.82 -41.74
N LEU A 465 -20.78 -34.07 -40.70
CA LEU A 465 -19.80 -34.51 -39.73
C LEU A 465 -20.21 -35.83 -39.06
N GLU A 466 -21.49 -35.94 -38.64
CA GLU A 466 -22.01 -37.16 -38.01
C GLU A 466 -22.00 -38.36 -38.95
N SER A 467 -22.21 -38.15 -40.26
CA SER A 467 -22.15 -39.22 -41.25
C SER A 467 -20.74 -39.78 -41.47
N TYR A 468 -19.70 -38.94 -41.27
CA TYR A 468 -18.31 -39.35 -41.42
C TYR A 468 -17.74 -39.90 -40.10
N PHE A 469 -17.96 -39.23 -38.98
CA PHE A 469 -17.32 -39.53 -37.72
C PHE A 469 -18.24 -40.20 -36.68
N GLY A 470 -19.56 -40.07 -36.84
CA GLY A 470 -20.54 -40.42 -35.82
C GLY A 470 -20.74 -39.35 -34.74
N GLU A 471 -21.94 -39.26 -34.20
CA GLU A 471 -22.38 -38.22 -33.29
C GLU A 471 -21.45 -38.02 -32.07
N ARG A 472 -21.04 -39.13 -31.42
CA ARG A 472 -20.12 -39.06 -30.24
C ARG A 472 -18.77 -38.46 -30.57
N THR A 473 -18.21 -38.84 -31.73
CA THR A 473 -16.91 -38.34 -32.18
C THR A 473 -16.98 -36.86 -32.53
N VAL A 474 -18.04 -36.40 -33.19
CA VAL A 474 -18.26 -34.99 -33.53
C VAL A 474 -18.35 -34.14 -32.29
N ARG A 475 -19.09 -34.58 -31.28
CA ARG A 475 -19.15 -33.88 -29.99
C ARG A 475 -17.78 -33.83 -29.31
N SER A 476 -17.03 -34.93 -29.33
CA SER A 476 -15.67 -34.94 -28.75
C SER A 476 -14.71 -34.00 -29.49
N LEU A 477 -14.76 -33.96 -30.82
CA LEU A 477 -13.95 -33.04 -31.64
C LEU A 477 -14.29 -31.58 -31.34
N ALA A 478 -15.57 -31.25 -31.20
CA ALA A 478 -16.02 -29.91 -30.86
C ALA A 478 -15.57 -29.48 -29.44
N THR A 479 -15.64 -30.42 -28.48
CA THR A 479 -15.15 -30.17 -27.12
C THR A 479 -13.64 -29.91 -27.12
N GLN A 480 -12.85 -30.74 -27.80
CA GLN A 480 -11.41 -30.57 -27.93
C GLN A 480 -11.04 -29.24 -28.62
N ALA A 481 -11.78 -28.86 -29.68
CA ALA A 481 -11.56 -27.58 -30.37
C ALA A 481 -11.86 -26.38 -29.48
N ARG A 482 -12.89 -26.49 -28.62
CA ARG A 482 -13.24 -25.44 -27.65
C ARG A 482 -12.21 -25.35 -26.52
N GLU A 483 -11.79 -26.46 -25.95
CA GLU A 483 -10.75 -26.54 -24.95
C GLU A 483 -9.41 -25.98 -25.45
N ALA A 484 -9.07 -26.25 -26.72
CA ALA A 484 -7.90 -25.69 -27.39
C ALA A 484 -8.00 -24.16 -27.49
N LEU A 485 -9.18 -23.61 -27.85
CA LEU A 485 -9.39 -22.17 -27.95
C LEU A 485 -9.30 -21.52 -26.57
N GLU A 486 -9.93 -22.12 -25.56
CA GLU A 486 -9.92 -21.61 -24.18
C GLU A 486 -8.50 -21.57 -23.63
N ARG A 487 -7.71 -22.61 -23.82
CA ARG A 487 -6.32 -22.68 -23.42
C ARG A 487 -5.46 -21.62 -24.12
N LEU A 488 -5.51 -21.54 -25.46
CA LEU A 488 -4.74 -20.57 -26.23
C LEU A 488 -5.14 -19.11 -25.89
N ALA A 489 -6.43 -18.87 -25.66
CA ALA A 489 -6.92 -17.57 -25.22
C ALA A 489 -6.41 -17.25 -23.82
N ALA A 490 -6.41 -18.20 -22.88
CA ALA A 490 -5.88 -17.99 -21.52
C ALA A 490 -4.38 -17.67 -21.56
N ASP A 491 -3.59 -18.43 -22.30
CA ASP A 491 -2.15 -18.20 -22.44
C ASP A 491 -1.87 -16.80 -23.01
N SER A 492 -2.58 -16.43 -24.07
CA SER A 492 -2.42 -15.13 -24.72
C SER A 492 -2.90 -13.96 -23.85
N LEU A 493 -4.01 -14.12 -23.11
CA LEU A 493 -4.52 -13.13 -22.16
C LEU A 493 -3.56 -12.95 -20.98
N ALA A 494 -2.98 -14.05 -20.47
CA ALA A 494 -1.97 -14.00 -19.40
C ALA A 494 -0.75 -13.16 -19.80
N GLU A 495 -0.28 -13.29 -21.05
CA GLU A 495 0.79 -12.45 -21.57
C GLU A 495 0.39 -10.96 -21.64
N VAL A 496 -0.83 -10.65 -22.06
CA VAL A 496 -1.32 -9.26 -22.13
C VAL A 496 -1.33 -8.60 -20.76
N VAL A 497 -1.72 -9.32 -19.70
CA VAL A 497 -1.78 -8.78 -18.34
C VAL A 497 -0.48 -9.00 -17.54
N ALA A 498 0.55 -9.62 -18.13
CA ALA A 498 1.81 -9.93 -17.46
C ALA A 498 2.48 -8.72 -16.78
N PRO A 499 2.48 -7.49 -17.34
CA PRO A 499 3.04 -6.33 -16.66
C PRO A 499 2.37 -6.04 -15.32
N VAL A 500 1.04 -6.18 -15.25
CA VAL A 500 0.27 -6.02 -14.00
C VAL A 500 0.57 -7.16 -13.03
N ALA A 501 0.56 -8.41 -13.51
CA ALA A 501 0.88 -9.58 -12.71
C ALA A 501 2.28 -9.45 -12.06
N THR A 502 3.28 -9.07 -12.86
CA THR A 502 4.65 -8.85 -12.40
C THR A 502 4.74 -7.72 -11.36
N ARG A 503 3.98 -6.63 -11.57
CA ARG A 503 3.93 -5.53 -10.59
C ARG A 503 3.36 -6.00 -9.27
N LEU A 504 2.24 -6.71 -9.28
CA LEU A 504 1.62 -7.28 -8.08
C LEU A 504 2.55 -8.29 -7.38
N ASP A 505 3.22 -9.17 -8.13
CA ASP A 505 4.18 -10.12 -7.57
C ASP A 505 5.37 -9.42 -6.90
N ASN A 506 5.88 -8.33 -7.50
CA ASN A 506 6.98 -7.53 -6.93
C ASN A 506 6.55 -6.69 -5.70
N SER A 507 5.26 -6.43 -5.53
CA SER A 507 4.71 -5.70 -4.38
C SER A 507 4.45 -6.59 -3.16
N ARG A 508 4.70 -7.90 -3.27
CA ARG A 508 4.60 -8.85 -2.16
C ARG A 508 5.82 -8.73 -1.26
N GLU A 509 5.60 -8.42 -0.01
CA GLU A 509 6.66 -8.22 1.00
C GLU A 509 6.64 -9.29 2.10
N HIS A 510 6.10 -10.48 1.85
CA HIS A 510 5.93 -11.54 2.86
C HIS A 510 7.22 -11.87 3.61
N GLU A 511 8.33 -12.10 2.92
CA GLU A 511 9.61 -12.45 3.54
C GLU A 511 10.13 -11.34 4.47
N ARG A 512 9.90 -10.07 4.09
CA ARG A 512 10.29 -8.92 4.94
C ARG A 512 9.40 -8.81 6.17
N ILE A 513 8.10 -9.08 6.02
CA ILE A 513 7.14 -9.09 7.12
C ILE A 513 7.51 -10.19 8.12
N ASP A 514 7.76 -11.42 7.65
CA ASP A 514 8.15 -12.55 8.49
C ASP A 514 9.47 -12.29 9.23
N THR A 515 10.45 -11.67 8.54
CA THR A 515 11.73 -11.29 9.14
C THR A 515 11.54 -10.26 10.25
N LEU A 516 10.73 -9.23 10.02
CA LEU A 516 10.45 -8.19 11.02
C LEU A 516 9.69 -8.79 12.22
N GLU A 517 8.71 -9.65 11.98
CA GLU A 517 7.96 -10.32 13.02
C GLU A 517 8.85 -11.17 13.93
N SER A 518 9.73 -11.97 13.33
CA SER A 518 10.70 -12.78 14.05
C SER A 518 11.66 -11.91 14.87
N ALA A 519 12.14 -10.80 14.31
CA ALA A 519 13.02 -9.86 15.01
C ALA A 519 12.32 -9.19 16.20
N LEU A 520 11.05 -8.77 16.03
CA LEU A 520 10.25 -8.19 17.12
C LEU A 520 9.96 -9.19 18.23
N ALA A 521 9.65 -10.45 17.88
CA ALA A 521 9.46 -11.52 18.86
C ALA A 521 10.74 -11.75 19.69
N THR A 522 11.89 -11.88 19.02
CA THR A 522 13.19 -12.06 19.67
C THR A 522 13.54 -10.87 20.60
N ALA A 523 13.27 -9.64 20.12
CA ALA A 523 13.53 -8.45 20.94
C ALA A 523 12.64 -8.40 22.20
N ARG A 524 11.38 -8.83 22.09
CA ARG A 524 10.46 -8.93 23.24
C ARG A 524 10.91 -9.95 24.26
N GLU A 525 11.34 -11.12 23.80
CA GLU A 525 11.87 -12.18 24.69
C GLU A 525 13.12 -11.72 25.45
N ALA A 526 13.98 -10.93 24.81
CA ALA A 526 15.19 -10.40 25.43
C ALA A 526 14.92 -9.32 26.50
N LEU A 527 13.73 -8.73 26.53
CA LEU A 527 13.32 -7.67 27.48
C LEU A 527 12.55 -8.22 28.70
N VAL A 528 12.13 -9.48 28.67
CA VAL A 528 11.48 -10.20 29.79
C VAL A 528 12.54 -10.85 30.67
#